data_02f3519137b2ecd3707cf3f001b9101a
#
_entry.id   02f3519137b2ecd3707cf3f001b9101a
#
_cell.length_a   1.000
_cell.length_b   1.000
_cell.length_c   1.000
_cell.angle_alpha   90.00
_cell.angle_beta   90.00
_cell.angle_gamma   90.00
#
_symmetry.space_group_name_H-M   'P 1'
#
loop_
_entity.id
_entity.type
_entity.pdbx_description
1 polymer ?
#
loop_
_entity_poly.entity_id
_entity_poly.type
_entity_poly.pdbx_seq_one_letter_code
_entity_poly.pdbx_strand_id
1 'polypeptide(L)'
;MTEITRVPLQPIAKGALTKLWLGVAAAALAAGAVVWTSLPPSVSVETVQAGSGAAPTEADVVTINYKGTLPDGKVFDEAQGAKLPLQGVIPGFVEALKKMQPGGKYKVVIPSEKAYGKEGAPGIAPNTDLHFEIDLIKVQSRASAEQEMRAEQMKAMEAAAAAAGKGDQKDAPAKAE
;
A
#
# COMPACT_ATOMS: atom_id res chain seq x y z
N MET A 1 76.80 -21.36 -10.40
CA MET A 1 76.30 -20.57 -11.56
C MET A 1 74.92 -21.04 -11.81
N THR A 2 73.94 -20.25 -11.39
CA THR A 2 72.51 -20.55 -11.53
C THR A 2 72.01 -19.87 -12.81
N GLU A 3 71.69 -20.68 -13.82
CA GLU A 3 71.05 -20.20 -15.07
C GLU A 3 69.63 -19.80 -14.78
N ILE A 4 69.34 -18.51 -14.96
CA ILE A 4 67.99 -17.97 -14.90
C ILE A 4 67.34 -18.25 -16.25
N THR A 5 66.49 -19.29 -16.31
CA THR A 5 65.69 -19.61 -17.48
C THR A 5 64.64 -18.50 -17.68
N ARG A 6 64.85 -17.60 -18.62
CA ARG A 6 63.93 -16.60 -19.05
C ARG A 6 62.81 -17.28 -19.84
N VAL A 7 61.58 -17.35 -19.24
CA VAL A 7 60.43 -17.80 -19.97
C VAL A 7 60.01 -16.68 -20.96
N PRO A 8 59.99 -16.97 -22.27
CA PRO A 8 59.55 -15.94 -23.25
C PRO A 8 58.08 -15.63 -23.07
N LEU A 9 57.80 -14.38 -22.74
CA LEU A 9 56.42 -13.86 -22.72
C LEU A 9 55.88 -13.85 -24.16
N GLN A 10 54.93 -14.72 -24.46
CA GLN A 10 54.29 -14.72 -25.79
C GLN A 10 53.46 -13.44 -25.96
N PRO A 11 53.55 -12.73 -27.10
CA PRO A 11 52.77 -11.56 -27.34
C PRO A 11 51.28 -11.94 -27.47
N ILE A 12 50.43 -11.23 -26.72
CA ILE A 12 48.96 -11.40 -26.77
C ILE A 12 48.49 -11.11 -28.19
N ALA A 13 47.82 -12.10 -28.84
CA ALA A 13 47.34 -11.97 -30.22
C ALA A 13 46.44 -10.74 -30.36
N LYS A 14 46.69 -9.92 -31.39
CA LYS A 14 45.88 -8.75 -31.71
C LYS A 14 44.41 -9.17 -31.89
N GLY A 15 43.51 -8.65 -31.04
CA GLY A 15 42.07 -9.00 -31.02
C GLY A 15 41.62 -9.95 -29.90
N ALA A 16 42.56 -10.57 -29.14
CA ALA A 16 42.16 -11.40 -27.99
C ALA A 16 41.47 -10.59 -26.88
N LEU A 17 41.94 -9.37 -26.64
CA LEU A 17 41.32 -8.43 -25.70
C LEU A 17 39.91 -8.02 -26.14
N THR A 18 39.70 -7.77 -27.44
CA THR A 18 38.38 -7.40 -27.96
C THR A 18 37.36 -8.53 -27.77
N LYS A 19 37.77 -9.78 -28.05
CA LYS A 19 36.91 -10.96 -27.85
C LYS A 19 36.61 -11.18 -26.36
N LEU A 20 37.60 -10.94 -25.48
CA LEU A 20 37.40 -11.02 -24.03
C LEU A 20 36.38 -9.97 -23.53
N TRP A 21 36.53 -8.73 -23.96
CA TRP A 21 35.63 -7.66 -23.61
C TRP A 21 34.20 -7.85 -24.15
N LEU A 22 34.04 -8.38 -25.37
CA LEU A 22 32.72 -8.75 -25.92
C LEU A 22 32.09 -9.87 -25.09
N GLY A 23 32.86 -10.87 -24.67
CA GLY A 23 32.39 -11.93 -23.80
C GLY A 23 31.94 -11.41 -22.42
N VAL A 24 32.70 -10.51 -21.81
CA VAL A 24 32.36 -9.88 -20.53
C VAL A 24 31.10 -9.00 -20.66
N ALA A 25 30.99 -8.22 -21.75
CA ALA A 25 29.80 -7.41 -22.00
C ALA A 25 28.54 -8.26 -22.20
N ALA A 26 28.66 -9.36 -22.98
CA ALA A 26 27.54 -10.28 -23.18
C ALA A 26 27.13 -10.98 -21.87
N ALA A 27 28.07 -11.41 -21.04
CA ALA A 27 27.83 -12.00 -19.74
C ALA A 27 27.16 -11.00 -18.77
N ALA A 28 27.59 -9.73 -18.77
CA ALA A 28 27.01 -8.68 -17.96
C ALA A 28 25.56 -8.37 -18.37
N LEU A 29 25.29 -8.34 -19.69
CA LEU A 29 23.93 -8.16 -20.20
C LEU A 29 23.01 -9.34 -19.86
N ALA A 30 23.52 -10.57 -19.98
CA ALA A 30 22.79 -11.77 -19.60
C ALA A 30 22.49 -11.81 -18.09
N ALA A 31 23.48 -11.48 -17.25
CA ALA A 31 23.29 -11.38 -15.80
C ALA A 31 22.30 -10.28 -15.43
N GLY A 32 22.35 -9.12 -16.10
CA GLY A 32 21.39 -8.03 -15.90
C GLY A 32 19.97 -8.45 -16.25
N ALA A 33 19.76 -9.18 -17.34
CA ALA A 33 18.45 -9.68 -17.75
C ALA A 33 17.87 -10.70 -16.74
N VAL A 34 18.70 -11.59 -16.20
CA VAL A 34 18.28 -12.56 -15.17
C VAL A 34 17.88 -11.86 -13.87
N VAL A 35 18.64 -10.86 -13.43
CA VAL A 35 18.31 -10.08 -12.22
C VAL A 35 16.99 -9.34 -12.41
N TRP A 36 16.75 -8.74 -13.59
CA TRP A 36 15.50 -8.03 -13.87
C TRP A 36 14.27 -8.93 -13.77
N THR A 37 14.34 -10.17 -14.28
CA THR A 37 13.22 -11.12 -14.22
C THR A 37 13.03 -11.77 -12.85
N SER A 38 14.03 -11.66 -11.95
CA SER A 38 13.99 -12.26 -10.61
C SER A 38 13.57 -11.29 -9.51
N LEU A 39 13.32 -10.02 -9.83
CA LEU A 39 12.85 -9.06 -8.84
C LEU A 39 11.41 -9.42 -8.41
N PRO A 40 11.14 -9.52 -7.10
CA PRO A 40 9.79 -9.78 -6.63
C PRO A 40 8.86 -8.64 -7.05
N PRO A 41 7.60 -8.93 -7.37
CA PRO A 41 6.64 -7.92 -7.74
C PRO A 41 6.52 -6.88 -6.63
N SER A 42 6.65 -5.62 -6.98
CA SER A 42 6.61 -4.49 -6.04
C SER A 42 5.37 -3.65 -6.26
N VAL A 43 4.82 -3.14 -5.15
CA VAL A 43 3.72 -2.20 -5.20
C VAL A 43 4.21 -0.88 -5.81
N SER A 44 3.54 -0.45 -6.87
CA SER A 44 3.76 0.85 -7.51
C SER A 44 2.86 1.90 -6.88
N VAL A 45 3.46 3.01 -6.45
CA VAL A 45 2.74 4.16 -5.89
C VAL A 45 3.12 5.40 -6.69
N GLU A 46 2.15 5.96 -7.37
CA GLU A 46 2.27 7.22 -8.10
C GLU A 46 1.65 8.34 -7.26
N THR A 47 2.40 9.40 -7.00
CA THR A 47 1.91 10.56 -6.25
C THR A 47 1.23 11.53 -7.21
N VAL A 48 -0.09 11.67 -7.09
CA VAL A 48 -0.89 12.65 -7.83
C VAL A 48 -0.82 14.01 -7.12
N GLN A 49 -0.93 13.99 -5.80
CA GLN A 49 -0.79 15.15 -4.93
C GLN A 49 0.02 14.75 -3.71
N ALA A 50 1.09 15.47 -3.44
CA ALA A 50 1.90 15.20 -2.26
C ALA A 50 1.15 15.60 -0.99
N GLY A 51 1.21 14.73 0.02
CA GLY A 51 0.78 15.04 1.37
C GLY A 51 1.91 15.61 2.22
N SER A 52 1.67 15.76 3.51
CA SER A 52 2.65 16.23 4.48
C SER A 52 2.50 15.48 5.80
N GLY A 53 3.62 15.27 6.52
CA GLY A 53 3.64 14.57 7.80
C GLY A 53 4.25 13.18 7.72
N ALA A 54 4.13 12.42 8.82
CA ALA A 54 4.69 11.09 8.91
C ALA A 54 3.85 10.08 8.14
N ALA A 55 4.52 9.16 7.44
CA ALA A 55 3.87 8.01 6.82
C ALA A 55 3.33 7.06 7.91
N PRO A 56 2.22 6.36 7.65
CA PRO A 56 1.64 5.43 8.60
C PRO A 56 2.52 4.21 8.85
N THR A 57 2.43 3.66 10.06
CA THR A 57 3.03 2.39 10.47
C THR A 57 1.98 1.28 10.53
N GLU A 58 2.40 0.02 10.64
CA GLU A 58 1.46 -1.12 10.73
C GLU A 58 0.52 -1.08 11.95
N ALA A 59 0.91 -0.35 13.00
CA ALA A 59 0.12 -0.23 14.21
C ALA A 59 -0.95 0.89 14.14
N ASP A 60 -0.92 1.69 13.08
CA ASP A 60 -1.78 2.85 12.94
C ASP A 60 -3.13 2.52 12.30
N VAL A 61 -4.08 3.42 12.52
CA VAL A 61 -5.37 3.49 11.85
C VAL A 61 -5.33 4.67 10.89
N VAL A 62 -5.68 4.43 9.64
CA VAL A 62 -5.75 5.48 8.63
C VAL A 62 -7.20 5.81 8.31
N THR A 63 -7.46 7.09 8.06
CA THR A 63 -8.72 7.54 7.48
C THR A 63 -8.46 7.89 6.03
N ILE A 64 -9.14 7.20 5.12
CA ILE A 64 -8.95 7.33 3.68
C ILE A 64 -10.26 7.42 2.92
N ASN A 65 -10.21 8.08 1.76
CA ASN A 65 -11.14 7.79 0.68
C ASN A 65 -10.40 6.89 -0.30
N TYR A 66 -11.04 5.86 -0.78
CA TYR A 66 -10.42 5.00 -1.79
C TYR A 66 -11.44 4.52 -2.81
N LYS A 67 -10.94 4.22 -3.99
CA LYS A 67 -11.67 3.58 -5.07
C LYS A 67 -10.79 2.51 -5.67
N GLY A 68 -11.23 1.26 -5.57
CA GLY A 68 -10.57 0.09 -6.14
C GLY A 68 -11.17 -0.27 -7.49
N THR A 69 -10.33 -0.41 -8.50
CA THR A 69 -10.71 -0.80 -9.86
C THR A 69 -9.89 -1.99 -10.33
N LEU A 70 -10.49 -2.83 -11.14
CA LEU A 70 -9.84 -3.91 -11.87
C LEU A 70 -9.16 -3.35 -13.15
N PRO A 71 -8.27 -4.11 -13.81
CA PRO A 71 -7.63 -3.69 -15.05
C PRO A 71 -8.61 -3.38 -16.19
N ASP A 72 -9.81 -3.94 -16.16
CA ASP A 72 -10.91 -3.66 -17.09
C ASP A 72 -11.66 -2.35 -16.77
N GLY A 73 -11.27 -1.64 -15.71
CA GLY A 73 -11.91 -0.41 -15.24
C GLY A 73 -13.14 -0.60 -14.37
N LYS A 74 -13.54 -1.85 -14.09
CA LYS A 74 -14.67 -2.13 -13.20
C LYS A 74 -14.31 -1.80 -11.76
N VAL A 75 -15.15 -1.00 -11.09
CA VAL A 75 -15.04 -0.74 -9.65
C VAL A 75 -15.48 -1.98 -8.89
N PHE A 76 -14.63 -2.49 -8.00
CA PHE A 76 -14.96 -3.63 -7.14
C PHE A 76 -15.21 -3.21 -5.69
N ASP A 77 -14.62 -2.08 -5.26
CA ASP A 77 -14.80 -1.55 -3.91
C ASP A 77 -14.52 -0.03 -3.88
N GLU A 78 -15.29 0.72 -3.10
CA GLU A 78 -15.05 2.14 -2.85
C GLU A 78 -15.60 2.56 -1.49
N ALA A 79 -14.91 3.44 -0.82
CA ALA A 79 -15.40 4.04 0.41
C ALA A 79 -14.85 5.45 0.64
N GLN A 80 -15.60 6.27 1.35
CA GLN A 80 -15.22 7.61 1.76
C GLN A 80 -15.13 7.68 3.28
N GLY A 81 -14.06 8.30 3.79
CA GLY A 81 -13.84 8.44 5.23
C GLY A 81 -13.67 7.11 5.97
N ALA A 82 -13.27 6.06 5.27
CA ALA A 82 -13.07 4.75 5.87
C ALA A 82 -11.92 4.78 6.88
N LYS A 83 -12.20 4.36 8.12
CA LYS A 83 -11.20 4.17 9.18
C LYS A 83 -10.71 2.72 9.11
N LEU A 84 -9.50 2.51 8.59
CA LEU A 84 -8.91 1.19 8.38
C LEU A 84 -7.71 0.97 9.30
N PRO A 85 -7.75 -0.04 10.19
CA PRO A 85 -6.55 -0.51 10.87
C PRO A 85 -5.65 -1.21 9.85
N LEU A 86 -4.36 -0.86 9.82
CA LEU A 86 -3.42 -1.47 8.86
C LEU A 86 -3.15 -2.95 9.15
N GLN A 87 -3.48 -3.42 10.35
CA GLN A 87 -3.49 -4.83 10.70
C GLN A 87 -4.79 -5.48 10.16
N GLY A 88 -4.65 -6.32 9.15
CA GLY A 88 -5.78 -7.09 8.60
C GLY A 88 -6.23 -6.70 7.19
N VAL A 89 -5.54 -5.74 6.57
CA VAL A 89 -5.70 -5.47 5.13
C VAL A 89 -4.64 -6.24 4.31
N ILE A 90 -4.83 -6.34 3.00
CA ILE A 90 -3.90 -7.05 2.10
C ILE A 90 -2.49 -6.46 2.20
N PRO A 91 -1.42 -7.30 2.16
CA PRO A 91 -0.04 -6.85 2.37
C PRO A 91 0.40 -5.74 1.42
N GLY A 92 -0.02 -5.80 0.16
CA GLY A 92 0.27 -4.78 -0.83
C GLY A 92 -0.32 -3.42 -0.49
N PHE A 93 -1.49 -3.37 0.14
CA PHE A 93 -2.12 -2.12 0.57
C PHE A 93 -1.36 -1.48 1.74
N VAL A 94 -0.90 -2.28 2.69
CA VAL A 94 -0.04 -1.81 3.79
C VAL A 94 1.27 -1.24 3.26
N GLU A 95 1.91 -1.94 2.30
CA GLU A 95 3.15 -1.47 1.68
C GLU A 95 2.96 -0.15 0.93
N ALA A 96 1.83 0.01 0.25
CA ALA A 96 1.48 1.24 -0.43
C ALA A 96 1.32 2.40 0.57
N LEU A 97 0.50 2.21 1.60
CA LEU A 97 0.20 3.25 2.60
C LEU A 97 1.45 3.70 3.35
N LYS A 98 2.41 2.83 3.63
CA LYS A 98 3.71 3.18 4.22
C LYS A 98 4.56 4.13 3.37
N LYS A 99 4.25 4.25 2.07
CA LYS A 99 4.91 5.16 1.14
C LYS A 99 4.17 6.49 0.95
N MET A 100 3.02 6.67 1.64
CA MET A 100 2.14 7.82 1.50
C MET A 100 2.21 8.74 2.72
N GLN A 101 1.79 9.99 2.52
CA GLN A 101 1.71 11.00 3.58
C GLN A 101 0.28 11.55 3.67
N PRO A 102 -0.19 11.91 4.89
CA PRO A 102 -1.51 12.51 5.10
C PRO A 102 -1.75 13.76 4.24
N GLY A 103 -2.97 13.94 3.77
CA GLY A 103 -3.38 15.03 2.88
C GLY A 103 -2.99 14.82 1.42
N GLY A 104 -2.36 13.69 1.07
CA GLY A 104 -1.94 13.36 -0.29
C GLY A 104 -2.94 12.49 -1.04
N LYS A 105 -2.87 12.55 -2.38
CA LYS A 105 -3.62 11.68 -3.30
C LYS A 105 -2.66 10.84 -4.11
N TYR A 106 -2.98 9.56 -4.22
CA TYR A 106 -2.09 8.56 -4.79
C TYR A 106 -2.84 7.60 -5.70
N LYS A 107 -2.17 7.16 -6.77
CA LYS A 107 -2.58 6.02 -7.56
C LYS A 107 -1.66 4.86 -7.26
N VAL A 108 -2.24 3.71 -7.02
CA VAL A 108 -1.53 2.51 -6.57
C VAL A 108 -1.88 1.34 -7.46
N VAL A 109 -0.86 0.60 -7.85
CA VAL A 109 -1.03 -0.70 -8.48
C VAL A 109 -0.43 -1.76 -7.55
N ILE A 110 -1.28 -2.67 -7.12
CA ILE A 110 -0.92 -3.78 -6.24
C ILE A 110 -0.91 -5.05 -7.07
N PRO A 111 0.26 -5.71 -7.25
CA PRO A 111 0.34 -6.99 -7.92
C PRO A 111 -0.50 -8.05 -7.22
N SER A 112 -1.05 -8.97 -7.98
CA SER A 112 -1.91 -10.04 -7.47
C SER A 112 -1.29 -10.84 -6.32
N GLU A 113 0.03 -11.09 -6.35
CA GLU A 113 0.75 -11.84 -5.31
C GLU A 113 0.73 -11.15 -3.94
N LYS A 114 0.56 -9.83 -3.92
CA LYS A 114 0.44 -9.02 -2.69
C LYS A 114 -1.01 -8.64 -2.37
N ALA A 115 -1.97 -9.14 -3.15
CA ALA A 115 -3.39 -8.95 -2.98
C ALA A 115 -4.09 -10.29 -2.72
N TYR A 116 -4.88 -10.79 -3.66
CA TYR A 116 -5.67 -12.02 -3.51
C TYR A 116 -5.05 -13.23 -4.23
N GLY A 117 -3.94 -13.06 -4.92
CA GLY A 117 -3.12 -14.12 -5.50
C GLY A 117 -3.86 -15.05 -6.46
N LYS A 118 -3.54 -16.34 -6.35
CA LYS A 118 -4.10 -17.38 -7.21
C LYS A 118 -5.53 -17.80 -6.86
N GLU A 119 -6.01 -17.41 -5.69
CA GLU A 119 -7.35 -17.78 -5.22
C GLU A 119 -8.40 -16.74 -5.67
N GLY A 120 -7.99 -15.47 -5.84
CA GLY A 120 -8.91 -14.38 -6.11
C GLY A 120 -9.78 -14.03 -4.91
N ALA A 121 -10.84 -13.23 -5.14
CA ALA A 121 -11.85 -12.88 -4.14
C ALA A 121 -13.22 -12.71 -4.81
N PRO A 122 -14.32 -12.62 -4.05
CA PRO A 122 -15.63 -12.35 -4.64
C PRO A 122 -15.63 -11.13 -5.56
N GLY A 123 -15.85 -11.36 -6.86
CA GLY A 123 -15.80 -10.30 -7.89
C GLY A 123 -14.42 -9.98 -8.44
N ILE A 124 -13.35 -10.64 -7.95
CA ILE A 124 -11.96 -10.45 -8.39
C ILE A 124 -11.42 -11.79 -8.87
N ALA A 125 -11.04 -11.87 -10.14
CA ALA A 125 -10.50 -13.09 -10.72
C ALA A 125 -9.11 -13.44 -10.14
N PRO A 126 -8.69 -14.72 -10.16
CA PRO A 126 -7.34 -15.13 -9.81
C PRO A 126 -6.27 -14.36 -10.60
N ASN A 127 -5.12 -14.11 -9.97
CA ASN A 127 -3.97 -13.43 -10.57
C ASN A 127 -4.31 -12.06 -11.19
N THR A 128 -5.23 -11.32 -10.56
CA THR A 128 -5.64 -10.00 -11.01
C THR A 128 -4.94 -8.91 -10.19
N ASP A 129 -4.26 -8.01 -10.86
CA ASP A 129 -3.69 -6.82 -10.23
C ASP A 129 -4.79 -5.84 -9.85
N LEU A 130 -4.60 -5.12 -8.74
CA LEU A 130 -5.57 -4.17 -8.25
C LEU A 130 -5.07 -2.74 -8.43
N HIS A 131 -5.94 -1.89 -8.95
CA HIS A 131 -5.69 -0.47 -9.10
C HIS A 131 -6.49 0.29 -8.05
N PHE A 132 -5.83 1.16 -7.30
CA PHE A 132 -6.49 1.99 -6.30
C PHE A 132 -6.18 3.47 -6.53
N GLU A 133 -7.20 4.29 -6.41
CA GLU A 133 -7.06 5.72 -6.16
C GLU A 133 -7.31 5.96 -4.68
N ILE A 134 -6.31 6.52 -3.98
CA ILE A 134 -6.34 6.69 -2.52
C ILE A 134 -6.09 8.15 -2.16
N ASP A 135 -6.99 8.70 -1.35
CA ASP A 135 -6.86 10.01 -0.73
C ASP A 135 -6.64 9.77 0.78
N LEU A 136 -5.40 9.93 1.25
CA LEU A 136 -5.03 9.69 2.64
C LEU A 136 -5.33 10.93 3.47
N ILE A 137 -6.43 10.91 4.21
CA ILE A 137 -6.92 12.06 4.97
C ILE A 137 -6.15 12.23 6.28
N LYS A 138 -6.07 11.16 7.09
CA LYS A 138 -5.53 11.22 8.45
C LYS A 138 -4.84 9.91 8.82
N VAL A 139 -3.78 10.03 9.61
CA VAL A 139 -3.10 8.90 10.25
C VAL A 139 -3.20 9.09 11.76
N GLN A 140 -3.58 8.05 12.48
CA GLN A 140 -3.76 8.08 13.93
C GLN A 140 -3.20 6.81 14.54
N SER A 141 -2.61 6.93 15.74
CA SER A 141 -2.28 5.75 16.52
C SER A 141 -3.57 5.00 16.89
N ARG A 142 -3.49 3.69 17.03
CA ARG A 142 -4.64 2.86 17.41
C ARG A 142 -5.28 3.33 18.71
N ALA A 143 -4.48 3.72 19.69
CA ALA A 143 -4.98 4.24 20.97
C ALA A 143 -5.83 5.51 20.79
N SER A 144 -5.37 6.45 19.95
CA SER A 144 -6.09 7.68 19.66
C SER A 144 -7.38 7.40 18.90
N ALA A 145 -7.35 6.48 17.94
CA ALA A 145 -8.55 6.09 17.17
C ALA A 145 -9.62 5.42 18.07
N GLU A 146 -9.19 4.56 19.01
CA GLU A 146 -10.10 3.93 19.97
C GLU A 146 -10.70 4.97 20.93
N GLN A 147 -9.94 5.97 21.34
CA GLN A 147 -10.44 7.06 22.19
C GLN A 147 -11.49 7.91 21.45
N GLU A 148 -11.23 8.27 20.20
CA GLU A 148 -12.22 9.00 19.38
C GLU A 148 -13.51 8.20 19.21
N MET A 149 -13.44 6.91 18.89
CA MET A 149 -14.63 6.06 18.74
C MET A 149 -15.43 5.97 20.04
N ARG A 150 -14.77 5.83 21.21
CA ARG A 150 -15.44 5.83 22.51
C ARG A 150 -16.12 7.17 22.80
N ALA A 151 -15.45 8.28 22.50
CA ALA A 151 -16.02 9.61 22.69
C ALA A 151 -17.23 9.86 21.77
N GLU A 152 -17.19 9.40 20.52
CA GLU A 152 -18.33 9.46 19.60
C GLU A 152 -19.51 8.61 20.10
N GLN A 153 -19.24 7.39 20.61
CA GLN A 153 -20.28 6.53 21.18
C GLN A 153 -20.92 7.15 22.42
N MET A 154 -20.11 7.72 23.32
CA MET A 154 -20.65 8.40 24.52
C MET A 154 -21.53 9.59 24.14
N LYS A 155 -21.10 10.41 23.17
CA LYS A 155 -21.93 11.53 22.66
C LYS A 155 -23.23 11.04 22.02
N ALA A 156 -23.17 9.95 21.25
CA ALA A 156 -24.36 9.37 20.65
C ALA A 156 -25.34 8.83 21.70
N MET A 157 -24.83 8.17 22.74
CA MET A 157 -25.65 7.70 23.87
C MET A 157 -26.26 8.86 24.66
N GLU A 158 -25.49 9.92 24.93
CA GLU A 158 -25.97 11.10 25.63
C GLU A 158 -27.05 11.83 24.80
N ALA A 159 -26.85 11.98 23.50
CA ALA A 159 -27.85 12.54 22.59
C ALA A 159 -29.13 11.69 22.54
N ALA A 160 -29.01 10.38 22.51
CA ALA A 160 -30.13 9.46 22.53
C ALA A 160 -30.91 9.54 23.88
N ALA A 161 -30.17 9.60 25.00
CA ALA A 161 -30.79 9.77 26.33
C ALA A 161 -31.51 11.13 26.46
N ALA A 162 -30.91 12.20 25.95
CA ALA A 162 -31.55 13.53 25.93
C ALA A 162 -32.77 13.57 25.04
N ALA A 163 -32.84 12.83 23.96
CA ALA A 163 -34.01 12.69 23.10
C ALA A 163 -35.11 11.87 23.76
N ALA A 164 -34.78 10.82 24.48
CA ALA A 164 -35.72 9.97 25.22
C ALA A 164 -36.35 10.71 26.41
N GLY A 165 -35.58 11.59 27.09
CA GLY A 165 -36.07 12.37 28.24
C GLY A 165 -37.04 13.49 27.88
N LYS A 166 -37.17 13.85 26.59
CA LYS A 166 -38.14 14.87 26.13
C LYS A 166 -39.53 14.33 25.77
N GLY A 167 -39.71 13.00 25.79
CA GLY A 167 -40.98 12.35 25.38
C GLY A 167 -42.03 12.24 26.49
N ASP A 168 -41.68 12.41 27.76
CA ASP A 168 -42.55 12.01 28.89
C ASP A 168 -43.22 13.18 29.65
N GLN A 169 -43.23 14.38 29.06
CA GLN A 169 -43.81 15.56 29.73
C GLN A 169 -45.04 16.15 29.03
N LYS A 170 -45.79 15.33 28.29
CA LYS A 170 -46.98 15.84 27.58
C LYS A 170 -48.25 15.00 27.73
N ASP A 171 -48.51 14.44 28.91
CA ASP A 171 -49.85 13.94 29.25
C ASP A 171 -50.04 13.93 30.78
N ALA A 172 -50.28 15.13 31.33
CA ALA A 172 -50.95 15.25 32.62
C ALA A 172 -52.37 15.70 32.34
N PRO A 173 -53.41 14.91 32.63
CA PRO A 173 -54.79 15.37 32.49
C PRO A 173 -55.11 16.41 33.55
N ALA A 174 -55.50 17.59 33.13
CA ALA A 174 -56.13 18.59 33.98
C ALA A 174 -57.41 18.02 34.54
N LYS A 175 -57.49 17.77 35.85
CA LYS A 175 -58.70 17.49 36.58
C LYS A 175 -59.45 18.76 36.70
N ALA A 176 -60.68 18.77 36.13
CA ALA A 176 -61.70 19.77 36.36
C ALA A 176 -62.30 19.58 37.73
N GLU A 177 -62.50 20.68 38.43
CA GLU A 177 -63.68 20.94 39.31
C GLU A 177 -64.33 22.20 38.81
#